data_5627e11e97a8b06020343cbc7a8de955
#
_entry.id   5627e11e97a8b06020343cbc7a8de955
#
_cell.length_a   1.000
_cell.length_b   1.000
_cell.length_c   1.000
_cell.angle_alpha   90.00
_cell.angle_beta   90.00
_cell.angle_gamma   90.00
#
_symmetry.space_group_name_H-M   'P 1'
#
loop_
_entity.id
_entity.type
_entity.pdbx_description
1 polymer ?
#
loop_
_entity_poly.entity_id
_entity_poly.type
_entity_poly.pdbx_seq_one_letter_code
_entity_poly.pdbx_strand_id
1 'polypeptide(L)'
;MKKMMKKWIAILLVVAMALPSTGCVGVYLAMELADRVENGEDGRLALEEPACTETPILAVPDGQVSQSPAFARQEINFSDMEYVHPDTDAIYAAIDALEADLQAGETDSETLIARYNEILDMYSAADSQLSLAYVLYAFDVTDSYFQDEYNDLTVTLTDMDLALTDLSIALFEDEDSAEGMDQSFGEDFEATVYAGEKLNSPEIQDDFEQEQRLTTEYDTLLTTFALEDGGNTYTMEEISALSATDYDEYVRLFDAYYAQLNEKAGALFLKLAALRNRISETLDYDNYAEYQYACYGRDYSLDEIRPLHAAVKEYLVPLYSELLIDAYINGDSDTLSKMQVPLGNFMNKLQVALSDFSPETLEALNFMLRNDLYTTTVSEKKMESNFTTYFSSYESPFIFTQWQDDSWSASTMMHELGHFTNYYLNPNCGWSVSDPLDLAEIDSQGLEMLLVSYYGDLFGGYADAMREQKILDGLYSVISGCMEDEFQQEVYRNPGMTLEEMNELYLRLAGEYGFGELYDYVGTEWVAIPHTFQSPMYYISYAVSMIPALELYVLLQEDADAASEAYHAILRRPAYSELRTITQENGLHDPIAPATIRYLADRLRAALDD
;
A
#
# COMPACT_ATOMS: atom_id res chain seq x y z
N MET A 1 -9.97 -35.05 5.52
CA MET A 1 -9.30 -33.94 6.21
C MET A 1 -8.25 -33.29 5.32
N LYS A 2 -7.06 -33.85 5.04
CA LYS A 2 -6.06 -33.21 4.14
C LYS A 2 -6.59 -32.81 2.75
N LYS A 3 -7.46 -33.59 2.11
CA LYS A 3 -8.04 -33.29 0.78
C LYS A 3 -9.11 -32.17 0.85
N MET A 4 -9.83 -32.08 1.95
CA MET A 4 -10.77 -30.96 2.24
C MET A 4 -10.01 -29.67 2.59
N MET A 5 -8.99 -29.76 3.43
CA MET A 5 -8.12 -28.63 3.77
C MET A 5 -7.44 -28.05 2.54
N LYS A 6 -6.90 -28.88 1.64
CA LYS A 6 -6.33 -28.46 0.37
C LYS A 6 -7.35 -27.80 -0.57
N LYS A 7 -8.61 -28.26 -0.55
CA LYS A 7 -9.70 -27.68 -1.32
C LYS A 7 -10.00 -26.23 -0.89
N TRP A 8 -10.05 -25.99 0.42
CA TRP A 8 -10.27 -24.67 1.02
C TRP A 8 -9.09 -23.72 0.79
N ILE A 9 -7.87 -24.23 0.92
CA ILE A 9 -6.64 -23.47 0.74
C ILE A 9 -6.45 -23.05 -0.73
N ALA A 10 -6.81 -23.88 -1.70
CA ALA A 10 -6.73 -23.54 -3.12
C ALA A 10 -7.71 -22.44 -3.54
N ILE A 11 -8.87 -22.35 -2.89
CA ILE A 11 -9.84 -21.26 -3.09
C ILE A 11 -9.29 -19.93 -2.53
N LEU A 12 -8.61 -19.98 -1.40
CA LEU A 12 -7.91 -18.84 -0.78
C LEU A 12 -6.89 -18.18 -1.72
N LEU A 13 -6.18 -18.97 -2.52
CA LEU A 13 -5.16 -18.46 -3.45
C LEU A 13 -5.71 -17.65 -4.62
N VAL A 14 -6.83 -18.09 -5.18
CA VAL A 14 -7.42 -17.48 -6.39
C VAL A 14 -7.81 -16.03 -6.15
N VAL A 15 -8.27 -15.71 -4.95
CA VAL A 15 -8.73 -14.36 -4.61
C VAL A 15 -7.59 -13.48 -4.12
N ALA A 16 -6.61 -14.04 -3.39
CA ALA A 16 -5.41 -13.29 -2.99
C ALA A 16 -4.58 -12.81 -4.19
N MET A 17 -4.59 -13.55 -5.31
CA MET A 17 -3.86 -13.19 -6.52
C MET A 17 -4.66 -12.29 -7.48
N ALA A 18 -5.98 -12.20 -7.34
CA ALA A 18 -6.84 -11.43 -8.23
C ALA A 18 -6.97 -9.93 -7.84
N LEU A 19 -6.46 -9.53 -6.68
CA LEU A 19 -6.59 -8.16 -6.18
C LEU A 19 -5.25 -7.42 -6.14
N PRO A 20 -5.06 -6.37 -6.95
CA PRO A 20 -3.76 -5.71 -7.14
C PRO A 20 -3.24 -4.88 -5.96
N SER A 21 -4.00 -4.62 -4.92
CA SER A 21 -3.67 -3.53 -4.00
C SER A 21 -3.65 -3.84 -2.50
N THR A 22 -3.88 -5.09 -2.05
CA THR A 22 -3.92 -5.35 -0.61
C THR A 22 -3.48 -6.78 -0.27
N GLY A 23 -2.20 -6.94 0.09
CA GLY A 23 -1.61 -8.25 0.39
C GLY A 23 -2.32 -9.09 1.47
N CYS A 24 -2.98 -8.46 2.43
CA CYS A 24 -3.69 -9.14 3.52
C CYS A 24 -5.16 -9.45 3.20
N VAL A 25 -5.76 -8.73 2.28
CA VAL A 25 -7.20 -8.76 1.98
C VAL A 25 -7.56 -9.89 1.03
N GLY A 26 -6.63 -10.30 0.17
CA GLY A 26 -6.85 -11.39 -0.78
C GLY A 26 -7.19 -12.72 -0.12
N VAL A 27 -6.61 -13.01 1.05
CA VAL A 27 -6.87 -14.23 1.82
C VAL A 27 -8.31 -14.27 2.34
N TYR A 28 -8.81 -13.15 2.84
CA TYR A 28 -10.16 -13.06 3.40
C TYR A 28 -11.26 -13.17 2.33
N LEU A 29 -11.12 -12.47 1.21
CA LEU A 29 -12.08 -12.54 0.10
C LEU A 29 -12.16 -13.94 -0.50
N ALA A 30 -11.04 -14.68 -0.51
CA ALA A 30 -10.97 -16.06 -0.92
C ALA A 30 -11.78 -16.99 0.01
N MET A 31 -11.71 -16.73 1.31
CA MET A 31 -12.47 -17.49 2.30
C MET A 31 -13.98 -17.24 2.14
N GLU A 32 -14.39 -16.00 1.91
CA GLU A 32 -15.80 -15.63 1.74
C GLU A 32 -16.43 -16.18 0.44
N LEU A 33 -15.70 -16.11 -0.68
CA LEU A 33 -16.14 -16.72 -1.94
C LEU A 33 -16.29 -18.26 -1.82
N ALA A 34 -15.34 -18.89 -1.12
CA ALA A 34 -15.39 -20.31 -0.86
C ALA A 34 -16.64 -20.75 -0.12
N ASP A 35 -17.04 -20.01 0.91
CA ASP A 35 -18.20 -20.34 1.74
C ASP A 35 -19.53 -20.13 0.98
N ARG A 36 -19.68 -19.05 0.22
CA ARG A 36 -20.85 -18.79 -0.62
C ARG A 36 -21.08 -19.88 -1.66
N VAL A 37 -19.99 -20.35 -2.26
CA VAL A 37 -20.05 -21.41 -3.26
C VAL A 37 -20.40 -22.78 -2.64
N GLU A 38 -19.92 -23.08 -1.42
CA GLU A 38 -20.27 -24.33 -0.72
C GLU A 38 -21.73 -24.34 -0.25
N ASN A 39 -22.32 -23.18 0.04
CA ASN A 39 -23.72 -23.03 0.42
C ASN A 39 -24.69 -22.99 -0.78
N GLY A 40 -24.20 -23.09 -2.02
CA GLY A 40 -25.01 -23.15 -3.24
C GLY A 40 -25.59 -21.80 -3.66
N GLU A 41 -25.00 -20.72 -3.17
CA GLU A 41 -25.28 -19.38 -3.64
C GLU A 41 -24.52 -19.14 -4.95
N ASP A 42 -25.20 -18.48 -5.91
CA ASP A 42 -24.64 -18.17 -7.22
C ASP A 42 -23.38 -17.32 -7.00
N GLY A 43 -22.22 -17.75 -7.48
CA GLY A 43 -20.92 -17.10 -7.27
C GLY A 43 -20.77 -15.71 -7.91
N ARG A 44 -21.86 -15.09 -8.25
CA ARG A 44 -21.93 -13.67 -8.57
C ARG A 44 -22.04 -12.90 -7.28
N LEU A 45 -21.14 -11.97 -7.04
CA LEU A 45 -21.39 -10.80 -6.20
C LEU A 45 -22.65 -10.14 -6.78
N ALA A 46 -23.84 -10.59 -6.34
CA ALA A 46 -25.07 -9.91 -6.66
C ALA A 46 -25.01 -8.60 -5.87
N LEU A 47 -24.68 -7.53 -6.57
CA LEU A 47 -24.91 -6.16 -6.11
C LEU A 47 -26.44 -5.97 -6.03
N GLU A 48 -27.10 -6.67 -5.10
CA GLU A 48 -28.42 -6.21 -4.64
C GLU A 48 -28.12 -4.97 -3.82
N GLU A 49 -28.71 -3.84 -4.23
CA GLU A 49 -28.72 -2.63 -3.40
C GLU A 49 -29.12 -3.06 -1.98
N PRO A 50 -28.23 -3.00 -0.97
CA PRO A 50 -28.62 -3.29 0.37
C PRO A 50 -29.73 -2.29 0.71
N ALA A 51 -30.85 -2.79 1.21
CA ALA A 51 -31.88 -1.95 1.78
C ALA A 51 -31.25 -1.26 2.99
N CYS A 52 -30.67 -0.10 2.75
CA CYS A 52 -29.98 0.72 3.73
C CYS A 52 -30.97 1.05 4.85
N THR A 53 -30.92 0.28 5.93
CA THR A 53 -31.49 0.75 7.19
C THR A 53 -30.46 1.69 7.78
N GLU A 54 -30.49 2.94 7.28
CA GLU A 54 -29.63 4.02 7.73
C GLU A 54 -29.77 4.17 9.26
N THR A 55 -28.84 3.59 10.00
CA THR A 55 -28.57 4.08 11.35
C THR A 55 -27.78 5.36 11.14
N PRO A 56 -28.32 6.54 11.49
CA PRO A 56 -27.60 7.79 11.29
C PRO A 56 -26.28 7.72 12.04
N ILE A 57 -25.18 8.06 11.37
CA ILE A 57 -23.91 8.34 12.06
C ILE A 57 -24.21 9.45 13.07
N LEU A 58 -23.82 9.26 14.34
CA LEU A 58 -24.08 10.24 15.38
C LEU A 58 -23.42 11.55 14.95
N ALA A 59 -24.22 12.60 14.81
CA ALA A 59 -23.69 13.94 14.58
C ALA A 59 -22.72 14.27 15.73
N VAL A 60 -21.50 14.66 15.36
CA VAL A 60 -20.51 15.10 16.35
C VAL A 60 -21.14 16.25 17.15
N PRO A 61 -21.23 16.17 18.49
CA PRO A 61 -21.82 17.25 19.29
C PRO A 61 -21.01 18.53 19.09
N ASP A 62 -21.67 19.58 18.61
CA ASP A 62 -21.08 20.92 18.59
C ASP A 62 -20.56 21.26 19.99
N GLY A 63 -19.25 21.38 20.17
CA GLY A 63 -18.64 21.94 21.38
C GLY A 63 -17.86 20.98 22.28
N GLN A 64 -17.62 19.70 21.95
CA GLN A 64 -16.72 18.83 22.71
C GLN A 64 -15.31 18.72 22.13
N VAL A 65 -15.06 19.28 20.97
CA VAL A 65 -13.72 19.31 20.39
C VAL A 65 -12.96 20.49 20.98
N SER A 66 -12.02 20.20 21.89
CA SER A 66 -11.00 21.14 22.26
C SER A 66 -10.11 21.36 21.04
N GLN A 67 -10.43 22.36 20.22
CA GLN A 67 -9.53 22.77 19.15
C GLN A 67 -8.20 23.18 19.79
N SER A 68 -7.24 22.28 19.76
CA SER A 68 -5.86 22.68 19.96
C SER A 68 -5.54 23.70 18.86
N PRO A 69 -5.01 24.88 19.17
CA PRO A 69 -4.67 25.89 18.16
C PRO A 69 -3.71 25.37 17.06
N ALA A 70 -3.05 24.23 17.32
CA ALA A 70 -2.15 23.55 16.37
C ALA A 70 -2.88 22.83 15.23
N PHE A 71 -4.20 22.62 15.30
CA PHE A 71 -4.97 21.82 14.35
C PHE A 71 -6.14 22.59 13.70
N ALA A 72 -6.04 23.92 13.62
CA ALA A 72 -7.01 24.72 12.88
C ALA A 72 -6.84 24.46 11.37
N ARG A 73 -7.65 23.54 10.81
CA ARG A 73 -7.69 23.21 9.40
C ARG A 73 -8.75 24.01 8.67
N GLN A 74 -8.61 24.10 7.35
CA GLN A 74 -9.68 24.63 6.53
C GLN A 74 -10.84 23.62 6.52
N GLU A 75 -12.03 24.06 6.98
CA GLU A 75 -13.26 23.28 6.90
C GLU A 75 -13.82 23.42 5.49
N ILE A 76 -13.71 22.38 4.67
CA ILE A 76 -14.21 22.32 3.30
C ILE A 76 -14.82 20.95 3.01
N ASN A 77 -16.05 20.91 2.49
CA ASN A 77 -16.65 19.65 2.06
C ASN A 77 -16.04 19.19 0.74
N PHE A 78 -15.91 17.89 0.55
CA PHE A 78 -15.44 17.34 -0.72
C PHE A 78 -16.27 17.84 -1.92
N SER A 79 -17.60 17.97 -1.77
CA SER A 79 -18.48 18.49 -2.80
C SER A 79 -18.25 19.95 -3.21
N ASP A 80 -17.52 20.71 -2.39
CA ASP A 80 -17.17 22.11 -2.66
C ASP A 80 -15.78 22.24 -3.30
N MET A 81 -15.04 21.14 -3.46
CA MET A 81 -13.78 21.09 -4.18
C MET A 81 -14.05 21.01 -5.68
N GLU A 82 -13.70 22.06 -6.42
CA GLU A 82 -13.89 22.13 -7.86
C GLU A 82 -12.60 21.76 -8.60
N TYR A 83 -12.71 20.81 -9.53
CA TYR A 83 -11.61 20.52 -10.44
C TYR A 83 -11.45 21.69 -11.43
N VAL A 84 -10.23 22.17 -11.54
CA VAL A 84 -9.82 23.18 -12.52
C VAL A 84 -8.50 22.74 -13.13
N HIS A 85 -8.46 22.56 -14.46
CA HIS A 85 -7.20 22.21 -15.12
C HIS A 85 -6.13 23.28 -14.80
N PRO A 86 -4.98 22.91 -14.20
CA PRO A 86 -3.97 23.86 -13.75
C PRO A 86 -3.24 24.51 -14.95
N ASP A 87 -2.83 25.77 -14.77
CA ASP A 87 -1.99 26.47 -15.76
C ASP A 87 -0.52 26.04 -15.61
N THR A 88 -0.19 24.86 -16.13
CA THR A 88 1.15 24.28 -16.07
C THR A 88 2.17 25.10 -16.88
N ASP A 89 1.75 25.79 -17.96
CA ASP A 89 2.60 26.70 -18.73
C ASP A 89 3.09 27.87 -17.85
N ALA A 90 2.24 28.37 -16.95
CA ALA A 90 2.63 29.44 -16.01
C ALA A 90 3.68 28.96 -15.00
N ILE A 91 3.63 27.70 -14.56
CA ILE A 91 4.63 27.12 -13.65
C ILE A 91 5.97 26.99 -14.37
N TYR A 92 6.01 26.40 -15.58
CA TYR A 92 7.24 26.33 -16.38
C TYR A 92 7.84 27.73 -16.67
N ALA A 93 6.99 28.70 -16.99
CA ALA A 93 7.47 30.08 -17.21
C ALA A 93 8.06 30.71 -15.94
N ALA A 94 7.56 30.34 -14.76
CA ALA A 94 8.12 30.80 -13.48
C ALA A 94 9.46 30.13 -13.17
N ILE A 95 9.60 28.82 -13.45
CA ILE A 95 10.88 28.09 -13.37
C ILE A 95 11.90 28.72 -14.29
N ASP A 96 11.61 28.86 -15.59
CA ASP A 96 12.51 29.47 -16.58
C ASP A 96 12.95 30.89 -16.17
N ALA A 97 12.03 31.70 -15.63
CA ALA A 97 12.32 33.06 -15.20
C ALA A 97 13.23 33.09 -13.96
N LEU A 98 13.07 32.15 -13.03
CA LEU A 98 13.93 32.06 -11.85
C LEU A 98 15.34 31.59 -12.23
N GLU A 99 15.45 30.58 -13.10
CA GLU A 99 16.75 30.16 -13.66
C GLU A 99 17.49 31.29 -14.37
N ALA A 100 16.78 32.10 -15.17
CA ALA A 100 17.37 33.24 -15.87
C ALA A 100 17.90 34.31 -14.89
N ASP A 101 17.17 34.56 -13.79
CA ASP A 101 17.59 35.51 -12.76
C ASP A 101 18.79 34.99 -11.95
N LEU A 102 18.82 33.69 -11.66
CA LEU A 102 19.95 33.01 -11.02
C LEU A 102 21.21 33.13 -11.91
N GLN A 103 21.07 32.84 -13.20
CA GLN A 103 22.18 32.96 -14.17
C GLN A 103 22.65 34.40 -14.35
N ALA A 104 21.78 35.39 -14.20
CA ALA A 104 22.16 36.81 -14.30
C ALA A 104 22.97 37.28 -13.07
N GLY A 105 22.79 36.67 -11.92
CA GLY A 105 23.52 36.97 -10.69
C GLY A 105 23.26 38.39 -10.14
N GLU A 106 22.12 38.99 -10.50
CA GLU A 106 21.73 40.34 -10.08
C GLU A 106 20.63 40.35 -8.99
N THR A 107 20.02 39.21 -8.73
CA THR A 107 18.91 39.05 -7.77
C THR A 107 19.44 38.54 -6.42
N ASP A 108 18.99 39.15 -5.33
CA ASP A 108 19.41 38.72 -4.00
C ASP A 108 18.79 37.37 -3.58
N SER A 109 19.49 36.64 -2.75
CA SER A 109 19.13 35.31 -2.29
C SER A 109 17.71 35.25 -1.67
N GLU A 110 17.33 36.22 -0.83
CA GLU A 110 16.01 36.24 -0.21
C GLU A 110 14.89 36.28 -1.26
N THR A 111 15.09 37.06 -2.33
CA THR A 111 14.14 37.14 -3.43
C THR A 111 14.11 35.86 -4.26
N LEU A 112 15.26 35.23 -4.53
CA LEU A 112 15.31 33.93 -5.26
C LEU A 112 14.56 32.86 -4.51
N ILE A 113 14.79 32.71 -3.21
CA ILE A 113 14.13 31.69 -2.37
C ILE A 113 12.63 31.97 -2.21
N ALA A 114 12.23 33.24 -2.08
CA ALA A 114 10.81 33.59 -2.03
C ALA A 114 10.08 33.17 -3.32
N ARG A 115 10.69 33.40 -4.48
CA ARG A 115 10.12 32.98 -5.78
C ARG A 115 10.13 31.46 -5.97
N TYR A 116 11.17 30.79 -5.48
CA TYR A 116 11.18 29.34 -5.47
C TYR A 116 10.03 28.75 -4.64
N ASN A 117 9.77 29.29 -3.45
CA ASN A 117 8.61 28.91 -2.65
C ASN A 117 7.28 29.19 -3.38
N GLU A 118 7.14 30.33 -4.09
CA GLU A 118 5.95 30.61 -4.91
C GLU A 118 5.76 29.55 -6.01
N ILE A 119 6.84 29.06 -6.63
CA ILE A 119 6.78 27.97 -7.62
C ILE A 119 6.33 26.67 -6.97
N LEU A 120 6.87 26.32 -5.78
CA LEU A 120 6.44 25.13 -5.04
C LEU A 120 4.95 25.20 -4.64
N ASP A 121 4.44 26.39 -4.26
CA ASP A 121 3.02 26.60 -4.00
C ASP A 121 2.16 26.38 -5.26
N MET A 122 2.64 26.86 -6.42
CA MET A 122 1.95 26.64 -7.70
C MET A 122 1.94 25.15 -8.07
N TYR A 123 3.07 24.47 -7.89
CA TYR A 123 3.17 23.02 -8.12
C TYR A 123 2.23 22.24 -7.20
N SER A 124 2.23 22.53 -5.89
CA SER A 124 1.31 21.87 -4.92
C SER A 124 -0.17 22.10 -5.27
N ALA A 125 -0.50 23.27 -5.84
CA ALA A 125 -1.85 23.52 -6.32
C ALA A 125 -2.18 22.65 -7.55
N ALA A 126 -1.23 22.44 -8.47
CA ALA A 126 -1.41 21.55 -9.62
C ALA A 126 -1.50 20.09 -9.21
N ASP A 127 -0.68 19.63 -8.26
CA ASP A 127 -0.72 18.29 -7.67
C ASP A 127 -2.07 17.99 -6.99
N SER A 128 -2.65 18.99 -6.30
CA SER A 128 -4.02 18.86 -5.76
C SER A 128 -5.06 18.64 -6.86
N GLN A 129 -4.89 19.23 -8.04
CA GLN A 129 -5.80 19.01 -9.17
C GLN A 129 -5.58 17.64 -9.80
N LEU A 130 -4.33 17.14 -9.84
CA LEU A 130 -4.02 15.77 -10.25
C LEU A 130 -4.73 14.76 -9.32
N SER A 131 -4.58 14.91 -8.00
CA SER A 131 -5.23 14.07 -6.99
C SER A 131 -6.76 14.12 -7.12
N LEU A 132 -7.34 15.31 -7.37
CA LEU A 132 -8.78 15.48 -7.56
C LEU A 132 -9.27 14.84 -8.86
N ALA A 133 -8.53 14.98 -9.98
CA ALA A 133 -8.82 14.32 -11.24
C ALA A 133 -8.82 12.79 -11.08
N TYR A 134 -7.83 12.25 -10.35
CA TYR A 134 -7.77 10.82 -10.02
C TYR A 134 -8.99 10.34 -9.23
N VAL A 135 -9.37 11.03 -8.17
CA VAL A 135 -10.55 10.68 -7.37
C VAL A 135 -11.84 10.75 -8.19
N LEU A 136 -12.00 11.79 -9.04
CA LEU A 136 -13.17 11.94 -9.91
C LEU A 136 -13.22 10.85 -10.99
N TYR A 137 -12.09 10.47 -11.58
CA TYR A 137 -11.97 9.30 -12.45
C TYR A 137 -12.32 8.01 -11.70
N ALA A 138 -11.83 7.84 -10.48
CA ALA A 138 -12.12 6.66 -9.66
C ALA A 138 -13.62 6.52 -9.30
N PHE A 139 -14.38 7.61 -9.22
CA PHE A 139 -15.84 7.57 -9.03
C PHE A 139 -16.59 7.04 -10.26
N ASP A 140 -16.10 7.30 -11.47
CA ASP A 140 -16.68 6.76 -12.72
C ASP A 140 -15.56 6.48 -13.73
N VAL A 141 -15.03 5.25 -13.72
CA VAL A 141 -13.96 4.81 -14.65
C VAL A 141 -14.39 4.83 -16.12
N THR A 142 -15.64 5.09 -16.41
CA THR A 142 -16.16 5.28 -17.77
C THR A 142 -16.14 6.75 -18.23
N ASP A 143 -15.79 7.67 -17.34
CA ASP A 143 -15.63 9.10 -17.66
C ASP A 143 -14.24 9.34 -18.28
N SER A 144 -14.19 9.38 -19.60
CA SER A 144 -12.95 9.60 -20.34
C SER A 144 -12.35 10.99 -20.13
N TYR A 145 -13.15 12.00 -19.70
CA TYR A 145 -12.62 13.33 -19.43
C TYR A 145 -11.66 13.31 -18.25
N PHE A 146 -12.07 12.79 -17.10
CA PHE A 146 -11.19 12.72 -15.94
C PHE A 146 -10.05 11.71 -16.10
N GLN A 147 -10.24 10.66 -16.89
CA GLN A 147 -9.16 9.75 -17.27
C GLN A 147 -8.09 10.47 -18.09
N ASP A 148 -8.50 11.26 -19.09
CA ASP A 148 -7.56 12.03 -19.93
C ASP A 148 -6.85 13.11 -19.11
N GLU A 149 -7.58 13.86 -18.23
CA GLU A 149 -7.00 14.87 -17.34
C GLU A 149 -5.97 14.27 -16.38
N TYR A 150 -6.31 13.14 -15.73
CA TYR A 150 -5.38 12.44 -14.85
C TYR A 150 -4.11 12.00 -15.58
N ASN A 151 -4.25 11.38 -16.75
CA ASN A 151 -3.11 10.90 -17.52
C ASN A 151 -2.22 12.06 -18.01
N ASP A 152 -2.81 13.15 -18.50
CA ASP A 152 -2.09 14.33 -18.99
C ASP A 152 -1.33 15.03 -17.85
N LEU A 153 -1.99 15.26 -16.72
CA LEU A 153 -1.37 15.86 -15.55
C LEU A 153 -0.27 14.98 -14.94
N THR A 154 -0.46 13.65 -14.93
CA THR A 154 0.59 12.73 -14.43
C THR A 154 1.88 12.89 -15.23
N VAL A 155 1.79 12.90 -16.56
CA VAL A 155 2.97 13.10 -17.43
C VAL A 155 3.57 14.49 -17.22
N THR A 156 2.73 15.52 -17.23
CA THR A 156 3.19 16.92 -17.15
C THR A 156 3.87 17.22 -15.79
N LEU A 157 3.30 16.73 -14.68
CA LEU A 157 3.89 16.97 -13.36
C LEU A 157 5.15 16.13 -13.13
N THR A 158 5.23 14.93 -13.71
CA THR A 158 6.48 14.14 -13.69
C THR A 158 7.62 14.87 -14.40
N ASP A 159 7.36 15.45 -15.59
CA ASP A 159 8.35 16.26 -16.28
C ASP A 159 8.72 17.53 -15.48
N MET A 160 7.75 18.11 -14.78
CA MET A 160 7.97 19.29 -13.94
C MET A 160 8.81 18.98 -12.70
N ASP A 161 8.68 17.78 -12.13
CA ASP A 161 9.51 17.32 -11.00
C ASP A 161 11.00 17.31 -11.39
N LEU A 162 11.32 16.92 -12.62
CA LEU A 162 12.69 16.97 -13.11
C LEU A 162 13.18 18.42 -13.21
N ALA A 163 12.36 19.33 -13.76
CA ALA A 163 12.71 20.75 -13.86
C ALA A 163 12.88 21.41 -12.48
N LEU A 164 12.04 21.04 -11.50
CA LEU A 164 12.17 21.51 -10.13
C LEU A 164 13.42 20.96 -9.44
N THR A 165 13.78 19.72 -9.72
CA THR A 165 15.02 19.10 -9.22
C THR A 165 16.25 19.86 -9.76
N ASP A 166 16.31 20.11 -11.06
CA ASP A 166 17.40 20.88 -11.69
C ASP A 166 17.50 22.31 -11.14
N LEU A 167 16.37 22.99 -10.98
CA LEU A 167 16.32 24.33 -10.38
C LEU A 167 16.80 24.32 -8.92
N SER A 168 16.41 23.31 -8.14
CA SER A 168 16.83 23.16 -6.74
C SER A 168 18.34 22.99 -6.62
N ILE A 169 18.93 22.15 -7.48
CA ILE A 169 20.38 21.94 -7.55
C ILE A 169 21.07 23.26 -7.92
N ALA A 170 20.56 23.95 -8.91
CA ALA A 170 21.14 25.24 -9.32
C ALA A 170 21.11 26.27 -8.19
N LEU A 171 20.08 26.29 -7.36
CA LEU A 171 19.97 27.14 -6.16
C LEU A 171 20.92 26.73 -5.03
N PHE A 172 21.16 25.42 -4.83
CA PHE A 172 22.16 24.93 -3.86
C PHE A 172 23.60 25.14 -4.32
N GLU A 173 23.86 25.13 -5.62
CA GLU A 173 25.20 25.35 -6.18
C GLU A 173 25.58 26.86 -6.29
N ASP A 174 24.61 27.75 -6.21
CA ASP A 174 24.87 29.19 -6.27
C ASP A 174 25.35 29.72 -4.89
N GLU A 175 26.53 30.35 -4.86
CA GLU A 175 27.20 30.83 -3.65
C GLU A 175 26.33 31.80 -2.81
N ASP A 176 25.44 32.55 -3.45
CA ASP A 176 24.60 33.56 -2.80
C ASP A 176 23.27 32.96 -2.24
N SER A 177 22.73 31.92 -2.87
CA SER A 177 21.44 31.28 -2.47
C SER A 177 21.59 30.05 -1.60
N ALA A 178 22.72 29.33 -1.65
CA ALA A 178 22.93 28.07 -0.91
C ALA A 178 22.62 28.19 0.59
N GLU A 179 23.15 29.23 1.28
CA GLU A 179 22.87 29.43 2.72
C GLU A 179 21.37 29.64 3.00
N GLY A 180 20.66 30.29 2.08
CA GLY A 180 19.22 30.52 2.21
C GLY A 180 18.40 29.26 1.95
N MET A 181 18.83 28.40 1.01
CA MET A 181 18.25 27.09 0.77
C MET A 181 18.41 26.20 2.00
N ASP A 182 19.62 26.07 2.58
CA ASP A 182 19.87 25.33 3.80
C ASP A 182 19.00 25.79 4.98
N GLN A 183 18.85 27.12 5.12
CA GLN A 183 18.02 27.68 6.20
C GLN A 183 16.53 27.43 6.01
N SER A 184 16.07 27.34 4.74
CA SER A 184 14.65 27.18 4.41
C SER A 184 14.22 25.72 4.36
N PHE A 185 15.07 24.81 3.89
CA PHE A 185 14.72 23.42 3.60
C PHE A 185 15.54 22.38 4.38
N GLY A 186 16.79 22.73 4.76
CA GLY A 186 17.68 21.86 5.54
C GLY A 186 18.48 20.85 4.71
N GLU A 187 19.43 20.17 5.39
CA GLU A 187 20.37 19.22 4.77
C GLU A 187 19.67 17.98 4.18
N ASP A 188 18.57 17.53 4.80
CA ASP A 188 17.83 16.35 4.34
C ASP A 188 17.14 16.60 2.99
N PHE A 189 16.61 17.81 2.79
CA PHE A 189 16.05 18.20 1.50
C PHE A 189 17.12 18.26 0.41
N GLU A 190 18.28 18.88 0.70
CA GLU A 190 19.43 18.92 -0.22
C GLU A 190 19.84 17.50 -0.64
N ALA A 191 20.01 16.59 0.33
CA ALA A 191 20.38 15.20 0.08
C ALA A 191 19.35 14.49 -0.81
N THR A 192 18.05 14.74 -0.60
CA THR A 192 16.96 14.16 -1.40
C THR A 192 16.97 14.66 -2.84
N VAL A 193 17.21 15.96 -3.05
CA VAL A 193 17.30 16.57 -4.39
C VAL A 193 18.46 15.97 -5.19
N TYR A 194 19.66 15.87 -4.62
CA TYR A 194 20.80 15.25 -5.30
C TYR A 194 20.65 13.73 -5.51
N ALA A 195 19.98 13.04 -4.60
CA ALA A 195 19.62 11.64 -4.82
C ALA A 195 18.65 11.50 -5.99
N GLY A 196 17.63 12.36 -6.07
CA GLY A 196 16.65 12.39 -7.16
C GLY A 196 17.31 12.62 -8.54
N GLU A 197 18.24 13.58 -8.66
CA GLU A 197 19.01 13.81 -9.89
C GLU A 197 19.75 12.55 -10.35
N LYS A 198 20.48 11.91 -9.42
CA LYS A 198 21.24 10.70 -9.73
C LYS A 198 20.33 9.56 -10.17
N LEU A 199 19.20 9.35 -9.47
CA LEU A 199 18.28 8.24 -9.71
C LEU A 199 17.47 8.41 -11.01
N ASN A 200 17.23 9.65 -11.43
CA ASN A 200 16.45 10.03 -12.62
C ASN A 200 17.32 10.58 -13.76
N SER A 201 18.57 10.16 -13.85
CA SER A 201 19.53 10.63 -14.85
C SER A 201 18.97 10.60 -16.29
N PRO A 202 19.22 11.64 -17.12
CA PRO A 202 18.86 11.63 -18.54
C PRO A 202 19.40 10.44 -19.32
N GLU A 203 20.45 9.77 -18.83
CA GLU A 203 21.08 8.63 -19.49
C GLU A 203 20.19 7.38 -19.53
N ILE A 204 19.18 7.29 -18.65
CA ILE A 204 18.25 6.14 -18.53
C ILE A 204 16.82 6.45 -19.00
N GLN A 205 16.54 7.65 -19.49
CA GLN A 205 15.16 8.06 -19.87
C GLN A 205 14.56 7.18 -20.98
N ASP A 206 15.34 6.85 -22.04
CA ASP A 206 14.88 5.94 -23.10
C ASP A 206 14.53 4.55 -22.54
N ASP A 207 15.25 4.10 -21.50
CA ASP A 207 15.03 2.83 -20.84
C ASP A 207 13.77 2.88 -19.95
N PHE A 208 13.52 3.97 -19.23
CA PHE A 208 12.28 4.19 -18.48
C PHE A 208 11.06 4.20 -19.39
N GLU A 209 11.10 4.89 -20.52
CA GLU A 209 9.99 4.85 -21.48
C GLU A 209 9.73 3.42 -21.99
N GLN A 210 10.78 2.64 -22.19
CA GLN A 210 10.61 1.25 -22.59
C GLN A 210 10.05 0.39 -21.46
N GLU A 211 10.44 0.63 -20.21
CA GLU A 211 9.89 -0.03 -19.02
C GLU A 211 8.39 0.24 -18.92
N GLN A 212 7.95 1.49 -19.02
CA GLN A 212 6.54 1.86 -19.00
C GLN A 212 5.70 1.17 -20.09
N ARG A 213 6.28 1.02 -21.29
CA ARG A 213 5.58 0.28 -22.36
C ARG A 213 5.43 -1.21 -22.03
N LEU A 214 6.45 -1.83 -21.44
CA LEU A 214 6.40 -3.25 -21.08
C LEU A 214 5.47 -3.52 -19.89
N THR A 215 5.40 -2.61 -18.91
CA THR A 215 4.44 -2.69 -17.81
C THR A 215 3.00 -2.50 -18.30
N THR A 216 2.75 -1.55 -19.18
CA THR A 216 1.43 -1.37 -19.83
C THR A 216 1.02 -2.61 -20.67
N GLU A 217 2.00 -3.25 -21.35
CA GLU A 217 1.74 -4.51 -22.10
C GLU A 217 1.36 -5.64 -21.12
N TYR A 218 2.00 -5.70 -19.95
CA TYR A 218 1.65 -6.65 -18.89
C TYR A 218 0.26 -6.38 -18.31
N ASP A 219 -0.11 -5.15 -18.02
CA ASP A 219 -1.43 -4.79 -17.49
C ASP A 219 -2.56 -5.16 -18.45
N THR A 220 -2.32 -4.87 -19.73
CA THR A 220 -3.24 -5.26 -20.80
C THR A 220 -3.36 -6.80 -20.88
N LEU A 221 -2.22 -7.50 -20.79
CA LEU A 221 -2.21 -8.96 -20.78
C LEU A 221 -3.01 -9.50 -19.58
N LEU A 222 -2.74 -9.02 -18.36
CA LEU A 222 -3.39 -9.53 -17.16
C LEU A 222 -4.90 -9.31 -17.17
N THR A 223 -5.34 -8.12 -17.61
CA THR A 223 -6.77 -7.76 -17.69
C THR A 223 -7.53 -8.55 -18.77
N THR A 224 -6.87 -8.90 -19.88
CA THR A 224 -7.54 -9.54 -21.04
C THR A 224 -7.26 -11.03 -21.15
N PHE A 225 -6.44 -11.59 -20.25
CA PHE A 225 -6.02 -12.98 -20.35
C PHE A 225 -7.16 -13.93 -20.04
N ALA A 226 -7.32 -14.91 -20.92
CA ALA A 226 -8.17 -16.07 -20.71
C ALA A 226 -7.45 -17.33 -21.21
N LEU A 227 -7.64 -18.44 -20.50
CA LEU A 227 -7.08 -19.73 -20.87
C LEU A 227 -7.75 -20.26 -22.12
N GLU A 228 -6.97 -20.69 -23.09
CA GLU A 228 -7.48 -21.47 -24.23
C GLU A 228 -7.21 -22.96 -24.00
N ASP A 229 -8.28 -23.74 -23.78
CA ASP A 229 -8.19 -25.19 -23.58
C ASP A 229 -9.27 -25.96 -24.33
N GLY A 230 -8.86 -26.95 -25.12
CA GLY A 230 -9.79 -27.83 -25.87
C GLY A 230 -10.72 -27.12 -26.86
N GLY A 231 -10.40 -25.89 -27.27
CA GLY A 231 -11.21 -25.04 -28.15
C GLY A 231 -12.26 -24.19 -27.43
N ASN A 232 -12.20 -24.15 -26.10
CA ASN A 232 -12.96 -23.25 -25.25
C ASN A 232 -12.01 -22.21 -24.67
N THR A 233 -12.57 -21.06 -24.25
CA THR A 233 -11.87 -19.98 -23.56
C THR A 233 -12.44 -19.89 -22.16
N TYR A 234 -11.57 -19.79 -21.17
CA TYR A 234 -11.96 -19.72 -19.75
C TYR A 234 -11.30 -18.51 -19.08
N THR A 235 -12.10 -17.67 -18.44
CA THR A 235 -11.60 -16.64 -17.53
C THR A 235 -11.24 -17.26 -16.17
N MET A 236 -10.46 -16.54 -15.35
CA MET A 236 -10.18 -16.99 -13.98
C MET A 236 -11.45 -17.10 -13.14
N GLU A 237 -12.43 -16.21 -13.34
CA GLU A 237 -13.74 -16.26 -12.67
C GLU A 237 -14.48 -17.57 -13.01
N GLU A 238 -14.53 -17.94 -14.31
CA GLU A 238 -15.18 -19.18 -14.74
C GLU A 238 -14.47 -20.43 -14.20
N ILE A 239 -13.13 -20.38 -14.11
CA ILE A 239 -12.33 -21.47 -13.51
C ILE A 239 -12.62 -21.57 -12.01
N SER A 240 -12.61 -20.44 -11.31
CA SER A 240 -12.87 -20.37 -9.86
C SER A 240 -14.25 -20.91 -9.49
N ALA A 241 -15.27 -20.64 -10.30
CA ALA A 241 -16.62 -21.15 -10.11
C ALA A 241 -16.70 -22.70 -10.13
N LEU A 242 -15.72 -23.39 -10.72
CA LEU A 242 -15.65 -24.85 -10.73
C LEU A 242 -15.17 -25.43 -9.39
N SER A 243 -14.52 -24.66 -8.55
CA SER A 243 -13.92 -25.12 -7.30
C SER A 243 -14.94 -25.84 -6.38
N ALA A 244 -16.18 -25.39 -6.38
CA ALA A 244 -17.26 -26.00 -5.61
C ALA A 244 -17.97 -27.15 -6.32
N THR A 245 -18.06 -27.12 -7.67
CA THR A 245 -18.88 -28.04 -8.45
C THR A 245 -18.08 -29.18 -9.07
N ASP A 246 -16.85 -28.93 -9.54
CA ASP A 246 -15.94 -29.90 -10.15
C ASP A 246 -14.47 -29.58 -9.80
N TYR A 247 -14.06 -29.95 -8.59
CA TYR A 247 -12.74 -29.62 -8.07
C TYR A 247 -11.57 -30.20 -8.89
N ASP A 248 -11.73 -31.39 -9.46
CA ASP A 248 -10.67 -32.01 -10.28
C ASP A 248 -10.48 -31.22 -11.59
N GLU A 249 -11.56 -30.72 -12.20
CA GLU A 249 -11.50 -29.86 -13.38
C GLU A 249 -10.99 -28.45 -13.02
N TYR A 250 -11.41 -27.90 -11.88
CA TYR A 250 -10.86 -26.65 -11.35
C TYR A 250 -9.34 -26.67 -11.26
N VAL A 251 -8.75 -27.68 -10.59
CA VAL A 251 -7.30 -27.79 -10.44
C VAL A 251 -6.62 -27.90 -11.81
N ARG A 252 -7.18 -28.73 -12.71
CA ARG A 252 -6.62 -28.90 -14.06
C ARG A 252 -6.60 -27.60 -14.87
N LEU A 253 -7.69 -26.83 -14.85
CA LEU A 253 -7.79 -25.57 -15.58
C LEU A 253 -6.98 -24.47 -14.93
N PHE A 254 -6.92 -24.44 -13.59
CA PHE A 254 -6.11 -23.52 -12.82
C PHE A 254 -4.62 -23.66 -13.15
N ASP A 255 -4.09 -24.89 -13.11
CA ASP A 255 -2.71 -25.17 -13.50
C ASP A 255 -2.43 -24.78 -14.96
N ALA A 256 -3.37 -25.08 -15.86
CA ALA A 256 -3.24 -24.72 -17.26
C ALA A 256 -3.28 -23.20 -17.49
N TYR A 257 -4.10 -22.47 -16.73
CA TYR A 257 -4.20 -21.02 -16.78
C TYR A 257 -2.85 -20.37 -16.41
N TYR A 258 -2.29 -20.73 -15.26
CA TYR A 258 -1.02 -20.18 -14.81
C TYR A 258 0.15 -20.60 -15.71
N ALA A 259 0.13 -21.81 -16.25
CA ALA A 259 1.14 -22.24 -17.19
C ALA A 259 1.13 -21.39 -18.49
N GLN A 260 -0.07 -21.12 -19.07
CA GLN A 260 -0.17 -20.27 -20.27
C GLN A 260 0.09 -18.79 -19.96
N LEU A 261 -0.35 -18.28 -18.82
CA LEU A 261 -0.03 -16.91 -18.38
C LEU A 261 1.48 -16.76 -18.18
N ASN A 262 2.14 -17.74 -17.56
CA ASN A 262 3.57 -17.74 -17.34
C ASN A 262 4.39 -17.69 -18.65
N GLU A 263 3.95 -18.37 -19.70
CA GLU A 263 4.62 -18.29 -21.02
C GLU A 263 4.60 -16.85 -21.56
N LYS A 264 3.48 -16.12 -21.40
CA LYS A 264 3.32 -14.76 -21.94
C LYS A 264 3.91 -13.70 -21.01
N ALA A 265 3.47 -13.65 -19.76
CA ALA A 265 3.93 -12.67 -18.78
C ALA A 265 5.41 -12.88 -18.43
N GLY A 266 5.87 -14.14 -18.29
CA GLY A 266 7.27 -14.44 -18.07
C GLY A 266 8.17 -13.97 -19.21
N ALA A 267 7.70 -14.04 -20.47
CA ALA A 267 8.44 -13.48 -21.60
C ALA A 267 8.53 -11.94 -21.55
N LEU A 268 7.53 -11.25 -21.01
CA LEU A 268 7.59 -9.80 -20.75
C LEU A 268 8.56 -9.51 -19.61
N PHE A 269 8.48 -10.27 -18.52
CA PHE A 269 9.34 -10.09 -17.37
C PHE A 269 10.83 -10.28 -17.69
N LEU A 270 11.18 -11.25 -18.54
CA LEU A 270 12.56 -11.40 -19.00
C LEU A 270 13.09 -10.16 -19.73
N LYS A 271 12.24 -9.47 -20.50
CA LYS A 271 12.61 -8.20 -21.14
C LYS A 271 12.75 -7.08 -20.10
N LEU A 272 11.81 -7.00 -19.15
CA LEU A 272 11.85 -6.05 -18.03
C LEU A 272 13.12 -6.26 -17.18
N ALA A 273 13.42 -7.47 -16.77
CA ALA A 273 14.60 -7.76 -15.95
C ALA A 273 15.91 -7.39 -16.67
N ALA A 274 16.01 -7.67 -17.97
CA ALA A 274 17.16 -7.28 -18.77
C ALA A 274 17.29 -5.74 -18.91
N LEU A 275 16.17 -5.04 -19.09
CA LEU A 275 16.11 -3.58 -19.17
C LEU A 275 16.49 -2.94 -17.83
N ARG A 276 15.89 -3.40 -16.74
CA ARG A 276 16.13 -2.94 -15.37
C ARG A 276 17.58 -3.11 -14.95
N ASN A 277 18.19 -4.25 -15.25
CA ASN A 277 19.62 -4.44 -14.98
C ASN A 277 20.49 -3.50 -15.83
N ARG A 278 20.10 -3.13 -17.06
CA ARG A 278 20.82 -2.13 -17.83
C ARG A 278 20.71 -0.72 -17.21
N ILE A 279 19.53 -0.36 -16.68
CA ILE A 279 19.34 0.91 -15.94
C ILE A 279 20.32 0.96 -14.76
N SER A 280 20.34 -0.07 -13.92
CA SER A 280 21.23 -0.12 -12.75
C SER A 280 22.72 -0.08 -13.13
N GLU A 281 23.13 -0.81 -14.19
CA GLU A 281 24.50 -0.78 -14.71
C GLU A 281 24.90 0.62 -15.21
N THR A 282 23.97 1.36 -15.87
CA THR A 282 24.21 2.74 -16.35
C THR A 282 24.47 3.70 -15.19
N LEU A 283 23.84 3.47 -14.04
CA LEU A 283 23.97 4.31 -12.85
C LEU A 283 24.98 3.79 -11.82
N ASP A 284 25.86 2.84 -12.21
CA ASP A 284 26.90 2.26 -11.36
C ASP A 284 26.38 1.53 -10.10
N TYR A 285 25.20 0.86 -10.20
CA TYR A 285 24.71 -0.06 -9.18
C TYR A 285 25.07 -1.51 -9.55
N ASP A 286 25.33 -2.36 -8.56
CA ASP A 286 25.72 -3.77 -8.77
C ASP A 286 24.58 -4.59 -9.40
N ASN A 287 23.30 -4.22 -9.12
CA ASN A 287 22.11 -4.85 -9.69
C ASN A 287 20.88 -3.93 -9.49
N TYR A 288 19.78 -4.26 -10.18
CA TYR A 288 18.56 -3.45 -10.13
C TYR A 288 17.90 -3.43 -8.74
N ALA A 289 18.02 -4.48 -7.93
CA ALA A 289 17.45 -4.47 -6.58
C ALA A 289 18.12 -3.41 -5.68
N GLU A 290 19.43 -3.21 -5.78
CA GLU A 290 20.13 -2.13 -5.06
C GLU A 290 19.73 -0.75 -5.54
N TYR A 291 19.61 -0.55 -6.86
CA TYR A 291 19.08 0.69 -7.43
C TYR A 291 17.67 0.99 -6.90
N GLN A 292 16.78 0.01 -6.95
CA GLN A 292 15.39 0.19 -6.52
C GLN A 292 15.26 0.43 -5.01
N TYR A 293 16.13 -0.18 -4.18
CA TYR A 293 16.19 0.13 -2.75
C TYR A 293 16.59 1.59 -2.50
N ALA A 294 17.53 2.12 -3.29
CA ALA A 294 17.88 3.52 -3.23
C ALA A 294 16.74 4.45 -3.70
N CYS A 295 16.01 4.07 -4.76
CA CYS A 295 14.82 4.82 -5.22
C CYS A 295 13.73 4.90 -4.14
N TYR A 296 13.56 3.87 -3.32
CA TYR A 296 12.59 3.88 -2.21
C TYR A 296 13.12 4.54 -0.93
N GLY A 297 14.35 5.09 -0.94
CA GLY A 297 14.93 5.78 0.21
C GLY A 297 15.11 4.89 1.44
N ARG A 298 15.37 3.58 1.26
CA ARG A 298 15.49 2.63 2.36
C ARG A 298 16.76 2.84 3.17
N ASP A 299 16.64 2.83 4.49
CA ASP A 299 17.73 2.96 5.46
C ASP A 299 18.44 1.63 5.77
N TYR A 300 18.26 0.63 4.90
CA TYR A 300 18.90 -0.69 4.98
C TYR A 300 19.23 -1.23 3.59
N SER A 301 20.27 -2.05 3.54
CA SER A 301 20.79 -2.67 2.32
C SER A 301 20.24 -4.07 2.09
N LEU A 302 20.46 -4.61 0.87
CA LEU A 302 20.15 -6.01 0.54
C LEU A 302 20.90 -7.03 1.42
N ASP A 303 22.08 -6.68 1.92
CA ASP A 303 22.83 -7.57 2.81
C ASP A 303 22.29 -7.55 4.24
N GLU A 304 21.74 -6.42 4.70
CA GLU A 304 21.14 -6.28 6.02
C GLU A 304 19.76 -6.94 6.12
N ILE A 305 18.99 -7.01 5.00
CA ILE A 305 17.66 -7.64 5.00
C ILE A 305 17.71 -9.18 4.95
N ARG A 306 18.76 -9.79 4.41
CA ARG A 306 18.87 -11.26 4.33
C ARG A 306 18.76 -12.01 5.67
N PRO A 307 19.35 -11.53 6.77
CA PRO A 307 19.12 -12.13 8.08
C PRO A 307 17.66 -12.09 8.53
N LEU A 308 16.88 -11.08 8.11
CA LEU A 308 15.45 -11.03 8.34
C LEU A 308 14.74 -12.19 7.62
N HIS A 309 15.01 -12.41 6.32
CA HIS A 309 14.43 -13.53 5.56
C HIS A 309 14.64 -14.86 6.27
N ALA A 310 15.86 -15.11 6.74
CA ALA A 310 16.19 -16.33 7.48
C ALA A 310 15.41 -16.46 8.79
N ALA A 311 15.27 -15.36 9.54
CA ALA A 311 14.55 -15.35 10.81
C ALA A 311 13.03 -15.55 10.61
N VAL A 312 12.45 -14.96 9.57
CA VAL A 312 11.05 -15.16 9.22
C VAL A 312 10.76 -16.63 8.91
N LYS A 313 11.60 -17.28 8.09
CA LYS A 313 11.50 -18.72 7.79
C LYS A 313 11.62 -19.57 9.06
N GLU A 314 12.50 -19.19 9.99
CA GLU A 314 12.76 -19.97 11.21
C GLU A 314 11.67 -19.82 12.27
N TYR A 315 11.14 -18.61 12.45
CA TYR A 315 10.26 -18.29 13.60
C TYR A 315 8.81 -18.00 13.23
N LEU A 316 8.54 -17.24 12.16
CA LEU A 316 7.16 -16.83 11.82
C LEU A 316 6.44 -17.85 10.95
N VAL A 317 7.10 -18.50 10.02
CA VAL A 317 6.48 -19.53 9.16
C VAL A 317 5.88 -20.68 9.98
N PRO A 318 6.57 -21.26 10.98
CA PRO A 318 5.95 -22.29 11.82
C PRO A 318 4.76 -21.77 12.65
N LEU A 319 4.84 -20.54 13.17
CA LEU A 319 3.75 -19.92 13.91
C LEU A 319 2.53 -19.69 13.02
N TYR A 320 2.71 -19.13 11.83
CA TYR A 320 1.65 -18.93 10.86
C TYR A 320 0.94 -20.23 10.49
N SER A 321 1.71 -21.29 10.22
CA SER A 321 1.16 -22.60 9.87
C SER A 321 0.35 -23.22 11.02
N GLU A 322 0.78 -23.04 12.27
CA GLU A 322 0.08 -23.47 13.48
C GLU A 322 -1.27 -22.74 13.61
N LEU A 323 -1.25 -21.41 13.57
CA LEU A 323 -2.45 -20.57 13.71
C LEU A 323 -3.45 -20.77 12.56
N LEU A 324 -2.99 -20.91 11.33
CA LEU A 324 -3.86 -21.15 10.19
C LEU A 324 -4.61 -22.50 10.31
N ILE A 325 -3.94 -23.52 10.85
CA ILE A 325 -4.57 -24.81 11.10
C ILE A 325 -5.61 -24.68 12.23
N ASP A 326 -5.32 -23.92 13.27
CA ASP A 326 -6.23 -23.71 14.40
C ASP A 326 -7.46 -22.91 13.96
N ALA A 327 -7.31 -21.82 13.21
CA ALA A 327 -8.40 -21.04 12.63
C ALA A 327 -9.31 -21.91 11.73
N TYR A 328 -8.71 -22.79 10.93
CA TYR A 328 -9.47 -23.75 10.11
C TYR A 328 -10.27 -24.74 10.98
N ILE A 329 -9.68 -25.28 12.04
CA ILE A 329 -10.35 -26.21 12.96
C ILE A 329 -11.48 -25.52 13.71
N ASN A 330 -11.30 -24.27 14.11
CA ASN A 330 -12.29 -23.45 14.81
C ASN A 330 -13.45 -23.04 13.90
N GLY A 331 -13.25 -22.98 12.60
CA GLY A 331 -14.24 -22.55 11.62
C GLY A 331 -14.40 -21.01 11.61
N ASP A 332 -13.31 -20.29 11.79
CA ASP A 332 -13.34 -18.82 11.91
C ASP A 332 -13.79 -18.16 10.62
N SER A 333 -13.36 -18.66 9.47
CA SER A 333 -13.83 -18.20 8.16
C SER A 333 -15.34 -18.31 8.00
N ASP A 334 -15.93 -19.49 8.32
CA ASP A 334 -17.37 -19.73 8.30
C ASP A 334 -18.13 -18.84 9.32
N THR A 335 -17.45 -18.42 10.38
CA THR A 335 -17.97 -17.48 11.35
C THR A 335 -17.98 -16.06 10.80
N LEU A 336 -16.88 -15.60 10.22
CA LEU A 336 -16.71 -14.24 9.69
C LEU A 336 -17.57 -13.99 8.46
N SER A 337 -17.77 -14.98 7.58
CA SER A 337 -18.63 -14.88 6.40
C SER A 337 -20.10 -14.55 6.72
N LYS A 338 -20.53 -14.80 7.96
CA LYS A 338 -21.89 -14.50 8.46
C LYS A 338 -21.99 -13.16 9.17
N MET A 339 -20.87 -12.48 9.37
CA MET A 339 -20.83 -11.23 10.09
C MET A 339 -21.43 -10.10 9.23
N GLN A 340 -22.30 -9.30 9.85
CA GLN A 340 -22.86 -8.11 9.23
C GLN A 340 -22.41 -6.87 10.02
N VAL A 341 -21.80 -5.92 9.33
CA VAL A 341 -21.21 -4.71 9.91
C VAL A 341 -21.82 -3.47 9.26
N PRO A 342 -23.04 -3.06 9.65
CA PRO A 342 -23.66 -1.85 9.08
C PRO A 342 -22.80 -0.61 9.35
N LEU A 343 -22.48 0.16 8.31
CA LEU A 343 -21.57 1.31 8.33
C LEU A 343 -21.84 2.27 9.52
N GLY A 344 -23.08 2.77 9.64
CA GLY A 344 -23.39 3.75 10.69
C GLY A 344 -23.23 3.21 12.11
N ASN A 345 -23.49 1.92 12.33
CA ASN A 345 -23.24 1.27 13.62
C ASN A 345 -21.75 1.14 13.89
N PHE A 346 -20.98 0.72 12.89
CA PHE A 346 -19.54 0.59 12.99
C PHE A 346 -18.87 1.94 13.29
N MET A 347 -19.17 2.98 12.52
CA MET A 347 -18.59 4.32 12.70
C MET A 347 -18.87 4.89 14.10
N ASN A 348 -20.10 4.71 14.61
CA ASN A 348 -20.44 5.13 15.97
C ASN A 348 -19.64 4.40 17.05
N LYS A 349 -19.43 3.10 16.89
CA LYS A 349 -18.60 2.29 17.81
C LYS A 349 -17.13 2.65 17.70
N LEU A 350 -16.64 2.91 16.48
CA LEU A 350 -15.27 3.36 16.23
C LEU A 350 -14.98 4.72 16.91
N GLN A 351 -15.92 5.68 16.82
CA GLN A 351 -15.80 6.95 17.56
C GLN A 351 -15.69 6.72 19.06
N VAL A 352 -16.44 5.77 19.64
CA VAL A 352 -16.36 5.44 21.05
C VAL A 352 -15.01 4.81 21.40
N ALA A 353 -14.55 3.84 20.62
CA ALA A 353 -13.24 3.21 20.83
C ALA A 353 -12.10 4.24 20.78
N LEU A 354 -12.09 5.09 19.75
CA LEU A 354 -11.08 6.13 19.58
C LEU A 354 -11.12 7.20 20.69
N SER A 355 -12.28 7.46 21.28
CA SER A 355 -12.37 8.41 22.40
C SER A 355 -11.64 7.94 23.65
N ASP A 356 -11.45 6.65 23.81
CA ASP A 356 -10.71 6.04 24.90
C ASP A 356 -9.21 5.90 24.60
N PHE A 357 -8.90 5.56 23.35
CA PHE A 357 -7.58 5.14 22.92
C PHE A 357 -6.77 6.27 22.25
N SER A 358 -7.38 7.04 21.33
CA SER A 358 -6.68 8.05 20.52
C SER A 358 -7.55 9.26 20.24
N PRO A 359 -7.53 10.28 21.13
CA PRO A 359 -8.22 11.53 20.89
C PRO A 359 -7.85 12.23 19.58
N GLU A 360 -6.65 12.00 19.07
CA GLU A 360 -6.15 12.60 17.83
C GLU A 360 -6.73 11.93 16.59
N THR A 361 -6.73 10.60 16.56
CA THR A 361 -7.40 9.84 15.49
C THR A 361 -8.91 10.07 15.54
N LEU A 362 -9.50 10.22 16.73
CA LEU A 362 -10.91 10.63 16.86
C LEU A 362 -11.15 12.01 16.23
N GLU A 363 -10.26 12.96 16.42
CA GLU A 363 -10.40 14.29 15.80
C GLU A 363 -10.27 14.22 14.29
N ALA A 364 -9.33 13.43 13.76
CA ALA A 364 -9.20 13.16 12.34
C ALA A 364 -10.49 12.52 11.77
N LEU A 365 -11.03 11.49 12.42
CA LEU A 365 -12.30 10.87 12.05
C LEU A 365 -13.46 11.86 12.08
N ASN A 366 -13.54 12.70 13.11
CA ASN A 366 -14.59 13.71 13.21
C ASN A 366 -14.46 14.80 12.13
N PHE A 367 -13.22 15.19 11.78
CA PHE A 367 -12.97 16.11 10.66
C PHE A 367 -13.41 15.48 9.32
N MET A 368 -13.06 14.23 9.07
CA MET A 368 -13.49 13.46 7.91
C MET A 368 -15.01 13.44 7.79
N LEU A 369 -15.72 13.09 8.88
CA LEU A 369 -17.18 12.98 8.89
C LEU A 369 -17.89 14.35 8.74
N ARG A 370 -17.34 15.43 9.32
CA ARG A 370 -17.94 16.77 9.20
C ARG A 370 -17.85 17.35 7.80
N ASN A 371 -16.81 16.97 7.07
CA ASN A 371 -16.49 17.56 5.77
C ASN A 371 -16.76 16.59 4.60
N ASP A 372 -17.42 15.46 4.86
CA ASP A 372 -17.72 14.42 3.86
C ASP A 372 -16.45 13.99 3.06
N LEU A 373 -15.28 13.89 3.75
CA LEU A 373 -14.00 13.58 3.14
C LEU A 373 -13.78 12.07 2.97
N TYR A 374 -14.82 11.37 2.56
CA TYR A 374 -14.76 9.94 2.29
C TYR A 374 -15.87 9.49 1.34
N THR A 375 -15.68 8.35 0.71
CA THR A 375 -16.76 7.66 -0.01
C THR A 375 -16.77 6.18 0.35
N THR A 376 -17.98 5.65 0.53
CA THR A 376 -18.24 4.23 0.82
C THR A 376 -19.25 3.64 -0.17
N THR A 377 -19.63 4.40 -1.20
CA THR A 377 -20.62 3.96 -2.19
C THR A 377 -20.12 2.77 -3.00
N VAL A 378 -20.99 1.83 -3.30
CA VAL A 378 -20.75 0.71 -4.21
C VAL A 378 -21.38 1.04 -5.56
N SER A 379 -20.64 0.88 -6.67
CA SER A 379 -21.11 1.12 -8.02
C SER A 379 -20.29 0.34 -9.03
N GLU A 380 -20.93 -0.23 -10.05
CA GLU A 380 -20.26 -0.90 -11.18
C GLU A 380 -19.33 0.03 -11.99
N LYS A 381 -19.49 1.36 -11.83
CA LYS A 381 -18.66 2.36 -12.50
C LYS A 381 -17.50 2.84 -11.66
N LYS A 382 -17.57 2.60 -10.35
CA LYS A 382 -16.54 2.99 -9.40
C LYS A 382 -15.35 2.06 -9.51
N MET A 383 -14.16 2.61 -9.42
CA MET A 383 -12.91 1.82 -9.39
C MET A 383 -12.95 0.82 -8.23
N GLU A 384 -12.59 -0.44 -8.51
CA GLU A 384 -12.42 -1.47 -7.48
C GLU A 384 -11.09 -1.29 -6.77
N SER A 385 -10.99 -0.24 -5.95
CA SER A 385 -9.78 0.09 -5.18
C SER A 385 -10.18 0.75 -3.87
N ASN A 386 -9.26 0.71 -2.90
CA ASN A 386 -9.36 1.44 -1.65
C ASN A 386 -8.05 2.21 -1.48
N PHE A 387 -8.14 3.48 -1.15
CA PHE A 387 -6.96 4.33 -0.94
C PHE A 387 -7.31 5.58 -0.16
N THR A 388 -6.30 6.16 0.46
CA THR A 388 -6.34 7.52 1.01
C THR A 388 -5.44 8.42 0.19
N THR A 389 -5.93 9.59 -0.20
CA THR A 389 -5.18 10.63 -0.91
C THR A 389 -5.21 11.94 -0.15
N TYR A 390 -4.40 12.91 -0.57
CA TYR A 390 -4.31 14.21 0.05
C TYR A 390 -4.43 15.33 -0.99
N PHE A 391 -5.25 16.32 -0.68
CA PHE A 391 -5.41 17.51 -1.50
C PHE A 391 -4.65 18.68 -0.86
N SER A 392 -3.43 18.90 -1.30
CA SER A 392 -2.50 19.87 -0.70
C SER A 392 -3.08 21.28 -0.60
N SER A 393 -3.78 21.75 -1.66
CA SER A 393 -4.42 23.08 -1.68
C SER A 393 -5.55 23.25 -0.66
N TYR A 394 -6.14 22.15 -0.21
CA TYR A 394 -7.23 22.14 0.76
C TYR A 394 -6.78 21.64 2.13
N GLU A 395 -5.51 21.25 2.27
CA GLU A 395 -4.96 20.62 3.48
C GLU A 395 -5.86 19.48 3.99
N SER A 396 -6.45 18.71 3.07
CA SER A 396 -7.49 17.74 3.37
C SER A 396 -7.19 16.37 2.79
N PRO A 397 -7.09 15.33 3.63
CA PRO A 397 -7.07 13.95 3.16
C PRO A 397 -8.47 13.50 2.74
N PHE A 398 -8.54 12.43 1.93
CA PHE A 398 -9.79 11.84 1.46
C PHE A 398 -9.67 10.32 1.39
N ILE A 399 -10.66 9.60 1.97
CA ILE A 399 -10.76 8.15 1.89
C ILE A 399 -11.68 7.73 0.75
N PHE A 400 -11.16 6.95 -0.18
CA PHE A 400 -11.91 6.29 -1.23
C PHE A 400 -12.03 4.80 -0.94
N THR A 401 -13.23 4.30 -0.66
CA THR A 401 -13.49 2.89 -0.38
C THR A 401 -14.90 2.48 -0.79
N GLN A 402 -15.19 1.19 -0.74
CA GLN A 402 -16.51 0.61 -0.92
C GLN A 402 -16.93 -0.10 0.37
N TRP A 403 -18.21 -0.05 0.72
CA TRP A 403 -18.71 -0.67 1.94
C TRP A 403 -19.78 -1.71 1.64
N GLN A 404 -19.56 -2.95 2.04
CA GLN A 404 -20.44 -4.08 1.78
C GLN A 404 -21.07 -4.68 3.04
N ASP A 405 -21.08 -3.94 4.16
CA ASP A 405 -21.58 -4.39 5.47
C ASP A 405 -20.88 -5.65 6.01
N ASP A 406 -19.63 -5.89 5.65
CA ASP A 406 -18.83 -7.04 6.04
C ASP A 406 -17.59 -6.66 6.90
N SER A 407 -16.91 -7.68 7.38
CA SER A 407 -15.69 -7.52 8.19
C SER A 407 -14.55 -6.88 7.41
N TRP A 408 -14.47 -7.15 6.10
CA TRP A 408 -13.43 -6.61 5.24
C TRP A 408 -13.56 -5.10 5.08
N SER A 409 -14.77 -4.61 4.80
CA SER A 409 -15.05 -3.17 4.72
C SER A 409 -14.68 -2.45 6.01
N ALA A 410 -14.94 -3.10 7.16
CA ALA A 410 -14.58 -2.55 8.47
C ALA A 410 -13.04 -2.49 8.66
N SER A 411 -12.31 -3.54 8.30
CA SER A 411 -10.85 -3.57 8.35
C SER A 411 -10.24 -2.52 7.41
N THR A 412 -10.74 -2.41 6.19
CA THR A 412 -10.32 -1.40 5.22
C THR A 412 -10.52 0.03 5.75
N MET A 413 -11.67 0.33 6.35
CA MET A 413 -11.92 1.65 6.93
C MET A 413 -10.97 1.96 8.08
N MET A 414 -10.61 0.98 8.92
CA MET A 414 -9.62 1.18 9.99
C MET A 414 -8.23 1.44 9.40
N HIS A 415 -7.86 0.72 8.34
CA HIS A 415 -6.62 0.90 7.60
C HIS A 415 -6.52 2.30 7.00
N GLU A 416 -7.48 2.68 6.17
CA GLU A 416 -7.49 3.98 5.50
C GLU A 416 -7.56 5.16 6.49
N LEU A 417 -8.22 4.97 7.64
CA LEU A 417 -8.25 5.97 8.71
C LEU A 417 -6.85 6.20 9.32
N GLY A 418 -5.97 5.20 9.33
CA GLY A 418 -4.58 5.37 9.75
C GLY A 418 -3.84 6.34 8.84
N HIS A 419 -3.90 6.13 7.51
CA HIS A 419 -3.34 7.05 6.53
C HIS A 419 -3.99 8.44 6.60
N PHE A 420 -5.31 8.50 6.70
CA PHE A 420 -6.03 9.75 6.87
C PHE A 420 -5.54 10.53 8.10
N THR A 421 -5.30 9.83 9.20
CA THR A 421 -4.81 10.44 10.45
C THR A 421 -3.39 11.00 10.27
N ASN A 422 -2.50 10.26 9.60
CA ASN A 422 -1.16 10.76 9.28
C ASN A 422 -1.22 12.06 8.48
N TYR A 423 -1.92 12.08 7.34
CA TYR A 423 -2.11 13.29 6.53
C TYR A 423 -2.80 14.42 7.30
N TYR A 424 -3.76 14.09 8.17
CA TYR A 424 -4.41 15.08 9.02
C TYR A 424 -3.44 15.71 10.02
N LEU A 425 -2.49 14.96 10.57
CA LEU A 425 -1.51 15.46 11.54
C LEU A 425 -0.33 16.18 10.86
N ASN A 426 0.01 15.82 9.63
CA ASN A 426 1.16 16.33 8.88
C ASN A 426 0.74 17.04 7.59
N PRO A 427 0.16 18.26 7.66
CA PRO A 427 -0.42 18.95 6.51
C PRO A 427 0.60 19.44 5.47
N ASN A 428 1.88 19.45 5.82
CA ASN A 428 2.95 19.99 4.99
C ASN A 428 3.63 18.88 4.17
N CYS A 429 2.85 18.02 3.53
CA CYS A 429 3.35 17.13 2.49
C CYS A 429 3.60 17.96 1.23
N GLY A 430 4.70 18.72 1.22
CA GLY A 430 5.12 19.53 0.08
C GLY A 430 5.87 18.68 -0.95
N TRP A 431 6.17 19.31 -2.10
CA TRP A 431 7.05 18.72 -3.11
C TRP A 431 8.35 18.22 -2.48
N SER A 432 8.83 17.06 -2.95
CA SER A 432 10.03 16.37 -2.44
C SER A 432 9.97 15.83 -1.01
N VAL A 433 8.84 15.98 -0.30
CA VAL A 433 8.61 15.33 1.01
C VAL A 433 7.78 14.08 0.76
N SER A 434 8.40 13.02 0.25
CA SER A 434 7.74 11.72 0.23
C SER A 434 7.97 11.00 1.54
N ASP A 435 6.89 10.50 2.15
CA ASP A 435 7.01 9.53 3.22
C ASP A 435 7.66 8.26 2.66
N PRO A 436 8.72 7.74 3.29
CA PRO A 436 9.26 6.44 2.89
C PRO A 436 8.15 5.39 2.93
N LEU A 437 8.02 4.60 1.86
CA LEU A 437 6.98 3.56 1.74
C LEU A 437 6.95 2.60 2.93
N ASP A 438 8.12 2.30 3.47
CA ASP A 438 8.28 1.42 4.62
C ASP A 438 7.69 1.98 5.93
N LEU A 439 7.42 3.29 5.99
CA LEU A 439 6.79 3.97 7.14
C LEU A 439 5.30 4.18 6.93
N ALA A 440 4.87 4.47 5.70
CA ALA A 440 3.49 4.82 5.41
C ALA A 440 2.49 3.74 5.86
N GLU A 441 2.86 2.46 5.72
CA GLU A 441 1.99 1.36 6.14
C GLU A 441 1.97 1.12 7.67
N ILE A 442 2.90 1.70 8.44
CA ILE A 442 2.80 1.64 9.91
C ILE A 442 1.62 2.48 10.39
N ASP A 443 1.29 3.56 9.68
CA ASP A 443 0.17 4.44 10.01
C ASP A 443 -1.17 3.69 9.98
N SER A 444 -1.39 2.90 8.94
CA SER A 444 -2.59 2.10 8.71
C SER A 444 -2.60 0.82 9.54
N GLN A 445 -1.59 -0.02 9.37
CA GLN A 445 -1.47 -1.32 10.04
C GLN A 445 -1.33 -1.17 11.55
N GLY A 446 -0.63 -0.13 12.03
CA GLY A 446 -0.51 0.18 13.46
C GLY A 446 -1.86 0.51 14.09
N LEU A 447 -2.71 1.31 13.43
CA LEU A 447 -4.05 1.61 13.92
C LEU A 447 -4.91 0.35 13.98
N GLU A 448 -4.87 -0.48 12.94
CA GLU A 448 -5.59 -1.74 12.93
C GLU A 448 -5.21 -2.65 14.10
N MET A 449 -3.91 -2.80 14.37
CA MET A 449 -3.38 -3.63 15.46
C MET A 449 -3.75 -3.08 16.84
N LEU A 450 -3.76 -1.78 17.03
CA LEU A 450 -4.16 -1.16 18.29
C LEU A 450 -5.67 -1.27 18.55
N LEU A 451 -6.49 -1.21 17.51
CA LEU A 451 -7.93 -1.39 17.61
C LEU A 451 -8.36 -2.83 17.96
N VAL A 452 -7.47 -3.81 17.88
CA VAL A 452 -7.77 -5.21 18.26
C VAL A 452 -8.32 -5.32 19.69
N SER A 453 -7.85 -4.48 20.63
CA SER A 453 -8.37 -4.44 21.99
C SER A 453 -9.84 -4.04 22.09
N TYR A 454 -10.38 -3.38 21.08
CA TYR A 454 -11.76 -2.89 20.99
C TYR A 454 -12.67 -3.79 20.15
N TYR A 455 -12.17 -4.91 19.62
CA TYR A 455 -12.95 -5.81 18.77
C TYR A 455 -14.19 -6.38 19.49
N GLY A 456 -14.14 -6.55 20.81
CA GLY A 456 -15.32 -6.90 21.60
C GLY A 456 -16.46 -5.91 21.47
N ASP A 457 -16.16 -4.60 21.46
CA ASP A 457 -17.14 -3.53 21.31
C ASP A 457 -17.52 -3.34 19.84
N LEU A 458 -16.55 -3.43 18.93
CA LEU A 458 -16.76 -3.25 17.49
C LEU A 458 -17.58 -4.40 16.90
N PHE A 459 -17.18 -5.64 17.14
CA PHE A 459 -17.67 -6.84 16.46
C PHE A 459 -18.45 -7.81 17.35
N GLY A 460 -18.48 -7.60 18.67
CA GLY A 460 -19.26 -8.41 19.61
C GLY A 460 -18.84 -9.89 19.62
N GLY A 461 -19.76 -10.80 19.28
CA GLY A 461 -19.50 -12.24 19.30
C GLY A 461 -18.51 -12.74 18.24
N TYR A 462 -18.10 -11.90 17.30
CA TYR A 462 -17.12 -12.22 16.25
C TYR A 462 -15.68 -11.76 16.60
N ALA A 463 -15.51 -11.13 17.76
CA ALA A 463 -14.25 -10.49 18.16
C ALA A 463 -13.05 -11.45 18.15
N ASP A 464 -13.21 -12.68 18.62
CA ASP A 464 -12.13 -13.65 18.71
C ASP A 464 -11.69 -14.10 17.30
N ALA A 465 -12.64 -14.46 16.43
CA ALA A 465 -12.34 -14.81 15.04
C ALA A 465 -11.70 -13.63 14.26
N MET A 466 -12.17 -12.40 14.49
CA MET A 466 -11.56 -11.20 13.91
C MET A 466 -10.13 -10.98 14.40
N ARG A 467 -9.85 -11.27 15.67
CA ARG A 467 -8.50 -11.12 16.24
C ARG A 467 -7.54 -12.16 15.64
N GLU A 468 -7.95 -13.43 15.61
CA GLU A 468 -7.15 -14.50 15.00
C GLU A 468 -6.87 -14.19 13.51
N GLN A 469 -7.88 -13.77 12.75
CA GLN A 469 -7.72 -13.39 11.36
C GLN A 469 -6.73 -12.22 11.20
N LYS A 470 -6.84 -11.17 12.01
CA LYS A 470 -5.93 -10.00 11.91
C LYS A 470 -4.46 -10.37 12.18
N ILE A 471 -4.20 -11.27 13.12
CA ILE A 471 -2.84 -11.76 13.38
C ILE A 471 -2.34 -12.63 12.22
N LEU A 472 -3.20 -13.48 11.65
CA LEU A 472 -2.87 -14.28 10.46
C LEU A 472 -2.54 -13.38 9.27
N ASP A 473 -3.32 -12.33 9.03
CA ASP A 473 -3.08 -11.36 7.96
C ASP A 473 -1.73 -10.65 8.14
N GLY A 474 -1.42 -10.23 9.37
CA GLY A 474 -0.14 -9.61 9.68
C GLY A 474 1.05 -10.55 9.47
N LEU A 475 0.95 -11.79 9.91
CA LEU A 475 2.00 -12.80 9.68
C LEU A 475 2.16 -13.13 8.20
N TYR A 476 1.04 -13.26 7.46
CA TYR A 476 1.06 -13.46 6.01
C TYR A 476 1.78 -12.31 5.30
N SER A 477 1.48 -11.06 5.66
CA SER A 477 2.13 -9.87 5.10
C SER A 477 3.65 -9.90 5.26
N VAL A 478 4.14 -10.25 6.47
CA VAL A 478 5.58 -10.38 6.71
C VAL A 478 6.20 -11.52 5.89
N ILE A 479 5.54 -12.68 5.86
CA ILE A 479 6.07 -13.89 5.21
C ILE A 479 6.09 -13.72 3.69
N SER A 480 4.99 -13.25 3.09
CA SER A 480 4.88 -13.03 1.64
C SER A 480 5.79 -11.90 1.17
N GLY A 481 5.84 -10.79 1.92
CA GLY A 481 6.74 -9.67 1.61
C GLY A 481 8.22 -10.09 1.57
N CYS A 482 8.65 -10.88 2.54
CA CYS A 482 10.02 -11.44 2.55
C CYS A 482 10.25 -12.44 1.41
N MET A 483 9.27 -13.27 1.05
CA MET A 483 9.40 -14.24 -0.03
C MET A 483 9.54 -13.54 -1.39
N GLU A 484 8.70 -12.56 -1.67
CA GLU A 484 8.73 -11.82 -2.93
C GLU A 484 10.01 -10.98 -3.07
N ASP A 485 10.47 -10.39 -1.99
CA ASP A 485 11.73 -9.66 -1.97
C ASP A 485 12.94 -10.58 -2.24
N GLU A 486 13.02 -11.74 -1.56
CA GLU A 486 14.09 -12.71 -1.78
C GLU A 486 14.07 -13.25 -3.21
N PHE A 487 12.88 -13.51 -3.77
CA PHE A 487 12.71 -13.92 -5.16
C PHE A 487 13.28 -12.88 -6.13
N GLN A 488 12.85 -11.64 -6.01
CA GLN A 488 13.28 -10.56 -6.91
C GLN A 488 14.78 -10.25 -6.75
N GLN A 489 15.32 -10.25 -5.52
CA GLN A 489 16.76 -10.09 -5.29
C GLN A 489 17.58 -11.15 -6.03
N GLU A 490 17.18 -12.43 -5.97
CA GLU A 490 17.88 -13.50 -6.66
C GLU A 490 17.77 -13.38 -8.18
N VAL A 491 16.62 -12.95 -8.70
CA VAL A 491 16.42 -12.71 -10.14
C VAL A 491 17.32 -11.58 -10.64
N TYR A 492 17.35 -10.44 -9.97
CA TYR A 492 18.15 -9.28 -10.41
C TYR A 492 19.67 -9.48 -10.22
N ARG A 493 20.09 -10.31 -9.27
CA ARG A 493 21.50 -10.72 -9.14
C ARG A 493 21.97 -11.67 -10.23
N ASN A 494 21.03 -12.36 -10.90
CA ASN A 494 21.32 -13.37 -11.90
C ASN A 494 20.65 -13.03 -13.24
N PRO A 495 21.09 -11.97 -13.95
CA PRO A 495 20.42 -11.46 -15.15
C PRO A 495 20.34 -12.46 -16.33
N GLY A 496 21.05 -13.58 -16.24
CA GLY A 496 20.99 -14.67 -17.22
C GLY A 496 20.02 -15.79 -16.86
N MET A 497 19.25 -15.66 -15.77
CA MET A 497 18.28 -16.67 -15.33
C MET A 497 17.18 -16.87 -16.40
N THR A 498 16.89 -18.11 -16.71
CA THR A 498 15.80 -18.47 -17.63
C THR A 498 14.45 -18.47 -16.90
N LEU A 499 13.36 -18.43 -17.65
CA LEU A 499 12.01 -18.51 -17.08
C LEU A 499 11.80 -19.80 -16.26
N GLU A 500 12.35 -20.94 -16.73
CA GLU A 500 12.29 -22.21 -16.01
C GLU A 500 13.03 -22.13 -14.67
N GLU A 501 14.23 -21.55 -14.64
CA GLU A 501 15.01 -21.36 -13.42
C GLU A 501 14.32 -20.37 -12.44
N MET A 502 13.62 -19.34 -12.94
CA MET A 502 12.79 -18.44 -12.11
C MET A 502 11.62 -19.20 -11.47
N ASN A 503 10.94 -20.04 -12.24
CA ASN A 503 9.83 -20.85 -11.72
C ASN A 503 10.33 -21.88 -10.67
N GLU A 504 11.47 -22.53 -10.90
CA GLU A 504 12.09 -23.42 -9.92
C GLU A 504 12.51 -22.67 -8.65
N LEU A 505 13.06 -21.47 -8.80
CA LEU A 505 13.41 -20.60 -7.67
C LEU A 505 12.18 -20.24 -6.85
N TYR A 506 11.09 -19.79 -7.52
CA TYR A 506 9.85 -19.39 -6.83
C TYR A 506 9.23 -20.56 -6.08
N LEU A 507 9.13 -21.74 -6.73
CA LEU A 507 8.62 -22.96 -6.09
C LEU A 507 9.46 -23.37 -4.86
N ARG A 508 10.79 -23.23 -4.95
CA ARG A 508 11.68 -23.50 -3.82
C ARG A 508 11.43 -22.54 -2.66
N LEU A 509 11.33 -21.24 -2.95
CA LEU A 509 11.05 -20.22 -1.94
C LEU A 509 9.66 -20.43 -1.32
N ALA A 510 8.63 -20.70 -2.11
CA ALA A 510 7.30 -21.05 -1.60
C ALA A 510 7.36 -22.22 -0.60
N GLY A 511 8.19 -23.23 -0.87
CA GLY A 511 8.46 -24.33 0.07
C GLY A 511 9.15 -23.86 1.35
N GLU A 512 10.16 -22.99 1.24
CA GLU A 512 10.92 -22.46 2.39
C GLU A 512 10.07 -21.52 3.28
N TYR A 513 9.14 -20.77 2.68
CA TYR A 513 8.22 -19.87 3.38
C TYR A 513 6.89 -20.54 3.77
N GLY A 514 6.78 -21.86 3.63
CA GLY A 514 5.63 -22.65 4.10
C GLY A 514 4.44 -22.67 3.13
N PHE A 515 4.44 -21.91 2.07
CA PHE A 515 3.33 -21.83 1.12
C PHE A 515 3.21 -23.09 0.24
N GLY A 516 4.32 -23.78 -0.06
CA GLY A 516 4.30 -24.99 -0.86
C GLY A 516 3.51 -26.15 -0.27
N GLU A 517 3.40 -26.26 1.07
CA GLU A 517 2.59 -27.27 1.74
C GLU A 517 1.13 -26.81 1.97
N LEU A 518 0.93 -25.51 2.15
CA LEU A 518 -0.37 -24.92 2.47
C LEU A 518 -1.20 -24.67 1.21
N TYR A 519 -0.58 -24.23 0.11
CA TYR A 519 -1.27 -23.68 -1.05
C TYR A 519 -1.04 -24.44 -2.36
N ASP A 520 -0.33 -25.57 -2.37
CA ASP A 520 -0.04 -26.38 -3.56
C ASP A 520 0.59 -25.59 -4.73
N TYR A 521 1.49 -24.63 -4.44
CA TYR A 521 2.20 -23.84 -5.46
C TYR A 521 2.91 -24.72 -6.49
N VAL A 522 2.86 -24.32 -7.76
CA VAL A 522 3.54 -24.98 -8.87
C VAL A 522 4.73 -24.18 -9.41
N GLY A 523 4.94 -22.96 -8.89
CA GLY A 523 6.10 -22.12 -9.18
C GLY A 523 5.89 -21.11 -10.29
N THR A 524 4.67 -20.97 -10.81
CA THR A 524 4.31 -20.03 -11.87
C THR A 524 3.44 -18.88 -11.39
N GLU A 525 3.06 -18.83 -10.13
CA GLU A 525 2.10 -17.90 -9.54
C GLU A 525 2.60 -16.46 -9.52
N TRP A 526 3.92 -16.27 -9.41
CA TRP A 526 4.54 -14.94 -9.37
C TRP A 526 4.18 -14.03 -10.56
N VAL A 527 3.83 -14.63 -11.72
CA VAL A 527 3.46 -13.85 -12.91
C VAL A 527 2.12 -13.13 -12.79
N ALA A 528 1.31 -13.47 -11.80
CA ALA A 528 0.06 -12.80 -11.50
C ALA A 528 0.18 -11.76 -10.36
N ILE A 529 1.39 -11.53 -9.84
CA ILE A 529 1.65 -10.50 -8.83
C ILE A 529 2.02 -9.19 -9.55
N PRO A 530 1.11 -8.20 -9.63
CA PRO A 530 1.34 -6.99 -10.39
C PRO A 530 2.60 -6.23 -9.95
N HIS A 531 2.87 -6.17 -8.65
CA HIS A 531 4.03 -5.47 -8.08
C HIS A 531 5.38 -5.97 -8.65
N THR A 532 5.50 -7.25 -8.96
CA THR A 532 6.72 -7.81 -9.57
C THR A 532 7.04 -7.13 -10.90
N PHE A 533 6.01 -6.68 -11.62
CA PHE A 533 6.12 -6.00 -12.91
C PHE A 533 6.07 -4.47 -12.78
N GLN A 534 5.12 -3.94 -12.04
CA GLN A 534 4.80 -2.51 -11.94
C GLN A 534 5.65 -1.77 -10.90
N SER A 535 5.88 -2.41 -9.74
CA SER A 535 6.55 -1.81 -8.58
C SER A 535 7.58 -2.81 -7.99
N PRO A 536 8.66 -3.09 -8.75
CA PRO A 536 9.66 -4.09 -8.34
C PRO A 536 10.27 -3.73 -6.98
N MET A 537 10.57 -4.74 -6.18
CA MET A 537 11.14 -4.61 -4.83
C MET A 537 10.22 -3.90 -3.81
N TYR A 538 8.94 -3.63 -4.14
CA TYR A 538 8.01 -2.95 -3.23
C TYR A 538 7.54 -3.87 -2.07
N TYR A 539 7.33 -5.15 -2.32
CA TYR A 539 6.65 -6.08 -1.40
C TYR A 539 7.27 -6.17 -0.01
N ILE A 540 8.59 -5.95 0.13
CA ILE A 540 9.26 -5.93 1.43
C ILE A 540 8.75 -4.80 2.34
N SER A 541 8.25 -3.69 1.77
CA SER A 541 7.67 -2.58 2.54
C SER A 541 6.49 -3.05 3.39
N TYR A 542 5.63 -3.93 2.86
CA TYR A 542 4.55 -4.54 3.65
C TYR A 542 5.07 -5.38 4.83
N ALA A 543 6.20 -6.06 4.66
CA ALA A 543 6.79 -6.86 5.73
C ALA A 543 7.41 -5.99 6.82
N VAL A 544 8.26 -5.03 6.44
CA VAL A 544 9.00 -4.21 7.41
C VAL A 544 8.13 -3.20 8.14
N SER A 545 7.00 -2.80 7.55
CA SER A 545 5.97 -1.98 8.21
C SER A 545 5.10 -2.80 9.17
N MET A 546 4.75 -4.04 8.79
CA MET A 546 3.92 -4.90 9.62
C MET A 546 4.66 -5.39 10.88
N ILE A 547 5.98 -5.52 10.84
CA ILE A 547 6.76 -5.93 12.01
C ILE A 547 6.56 -4.95 13.19
N PRO A 548 6.77 -3.63 13.07
CA PRO A 548 6.47 -2.70 14.14
C PRO A 548 4.97 -2.62 14.48
N ALA A 549 4.06 -2.81 13.52
CA ALA A 549 2.62 -2.88 13.80
C ALA A 549 2.26 -4.08 14.70
N LEU A 550 2.83 -5.25 14.44
CA LEU A 550 2.71 -6.43 15.32
C LEU A 550 3.37 -6.20 16.69
N GLU A 551 4.46 -5.45 16.72
CA GLU A 551 5.11 -5.08 17.98
C GLU A 551 4.25 -4.11 18.81
N LEU A 552 3.58 -3.16 18.17
CA LEU A 552 2.58 -2.29 18.82
C LEU A 552 1.44 -3.13 19.43
N TYR A 553 0.96 -4.16 18.72
CA TYR A 553 -0.02 -5.09 19.29
C TYR A 553 0.49 -5.83 20.53
N VAL A 554 1.74 -6.32 20.50
CA VAL A 554 2.37 -6.96 21.66
C VAL A 554 2.52 -5.97 22.82
N LEU A 555 3.02 -4.78 22.54
CA LEU A 555 3.17 -3.71 23.54
C LEU A 555 1.83 -3.31 24.15
N LEU A 556 0.77 -3.26 23.36
CA LEU A 556 -0.59 -2.97 23.80
C LEU A 556 -1.08 -3.95 24.87
N GLN A 557 -0.69 -5.22 24.81
CA GLN A 557 -1.05 -6.22 25.84
C GLN A 557 -0.30 -6.03 27.16
N GLU A 558 0.85 -5.34 27.13
CA GLU A 558 1.70 -5.11 28.29
C GLU A 558 1.47 -3.71 28.89
N ASP A 559 1.41 -2.68 28.06
CA ASP A 559 1.28 -1.27 28.42
C ASP A 559 0.58 -0.51 27.29
N ALA A 560 -0.73 -0.36 27.42
CA ALA A 560 -1.58 0.28 26.40
C ALA A 560 -1.22 1.77 26.20
N ASP A 561 -0.81 2.46 27.25
CA ASP A 561 -0.41 3.87 27.16
C ASP A 561 0.89 3.99 26.35
N ALA A 562 1.88 3.14 26.61
CA ALA A 562 3.13 3.13 25.88
C ALA A 562 2.93 2.78 24.39
N ALA A 563 2.05 1.83 24.05
CA ALA A 563 1.72 1.48 22.68
C ALA A 563 1.06 2.65 21.93
N SER A 564 0.13 3.33 22.58
CA SER A 564 -0.54 4.52 22.03
C SER A 564 0.46 5.67 21.83
N GLU A 565 1.34 5.93 22.81
CA GLU A 565 2.37 6.97 22.72
C GLU A 565 3.35 6.69 21.57
N ALA A 566 3.82 5.45 21.42
CA ALA A 566 4.72 5.05 20.34
C ALA A 566 4.07 5.23 18.96
N TYR A 567 2.83 4.77 18.78
CA TYR A 567 2.09 4.92 17.54
C TYR A 567 1.89 6.40 17.16
N HIS A 568 1.47 7.25 18.11
CA HIS A 568 1.26 8.67 17.83
C HIS A 568 2.56 9.42 17.54
N ALA A 569 3.68 9.01 18.14
CA ALA A 569 4.98 9.57 17.83
C ALA A 569 5.42 9.21 16.39
N ILE A 570 5.17 7.97 15.97
CA ILE A 570 5.41 7.53 14.58
C ILE A 570 4.51 8.29 13.60
N LEU A 571 3.21 8.46 13.91
CA LEU A 571 2.31 9.26 13.08
C LEU A 571 2.76 10.71 12.88
N ARG A 572 3.43 11.31 13.89
CA ARG A 572 3.93 12.70 13.85
C ARG A 572 5.40 12.80 13.47
N ARG A 573 5.95 11.75 12.87
CA ARG A 573 7.35 11.75 12.48
C ARG A 573 7.72 12.98 11.67
N PRO A 574 8.94 13.51 11.83
CA PRO A 574 9.46 14.52 10.92
C PRO A 574 9.51 14.01 9.48
N ALA A 575 9.51 14.95 8.53
CA ALA A 575 9.85 14.65 7.15
C ALA A 575 11.22 13.96 7.07
N TYR A 576 11.42 13.10 6.08
CA TYR A 576 12.65 12.32 5.86
C TYR A 576 13.03 11.36 7.00
N SER A 577 12.06 10.96 7.85
CA SER A 577 12.31 9.96 8.89
C SER A 577 12.68 8.61 8.27
N GLU A 578 13.62 7.93 8.90
CA GLU A 578 14.05 6.59 8.54
C GLU A 578 13.33 5.53 9.37
N LEU A 579 12.96 4.40 8.76
CA LEU A 579 12.20 3.31 9.40
C LEU A 579 12.86 2.84 10.70
N ARG A 580 14.14 2.52 10.66
CA ARG A 580 14.87 1.94 11.79
C ARG A 580 15.06 2.97 12.91
N THR A 581 15.33 4.20 12.55
CA THR A 581 15.53 5.30 13.48
C THR A 581 14.23 5.61 14.23
N ILE A 582 13.12 5.85 13.50
CA ILE A 582 11.87 6.27 14.12
C ILE A 582 11.25 5.16 14.99
N THR A 583 11.36 3.90 14.60
CA THR A 583 10.87 2.78 15.42
C THR A 583 11.64 2.65 16.73
N GLN A 584 12.98 2.71 16.70
CA GLN A 584 13.82 2.58 17.89
C GLN A 584 13.71 3.79 18.84
N GLU A 585 13.62 4.99 18.32
CA GLU A 585 13.43 6.21 19.14
C GLU A 585 12.09 6.20 19.90
N ASN A 586 11.10 5.47 19.38
CA ASN A 586 9.79 5.33 20.00
C ASN A 586 9.60 4.02 20.77
N GLY A 587 10.70 3.37 21.15
CA GLY A 587 10.70 2.24 22.08
C GLY A 587 10.38 0.89 21.47
N LEU A 588 10.26 0.81 20.13
CA LEU A 588 10.14 -0.45 19.39
C LEU A 588 11.55 -0.99 19.04
N HIS A 589 11.61 -2.23 18.60
CA HIS A 589 12.87 -2.83 18.15
C HIS A 589 13.18 -2.45 16.70
N ASP A 590 14.43 -2.69 16.28
CA ASP A 590 14.83 -2.59 14.88
C ASP A 590 14.03 -3.62 14.04
N PRO A 591 13.17 -3.19 13.10
CA PRO A 591 12.26 -4.09 12.40
C PRO A 591 12.97 -5.13 11.52
N ILE A 592 14.19 -4.85 11.04
CA ILE A 592 14.92 -5.80 10.22
C ILE A 592 15.84 -6.74 11.03
N ALA A 593 15.92 -6.57 12.35
CA ALA A 593 16.79 -7.40 13.17
C ALA A 593 16.19 -8.80 13.41
N PRO A 594 16.97 -9.89 13.21
CA PRO A 594 16.49 -11.26 13.48
C PRO A 594 15.99 -11.48 14.91
N ALA A 595 16.53 -10.72 15.87
CA ALA A 595 16.12 -10.79 17.26
C ALA A 595 14.68 -10.30 17.47
N THR A 596 14.26 -9.30 16.71
CA THR A 596 12.89 -8.75 16.72
C THR A 596 11.88 -9.80 16.25
N ILE A 597 12.21 -10.52 15.18
CA ILE A 597 11.37 -11.59 14.64
C ILE A 597 11.16 -12.71 15.64
N ARG A 598 12.25 -13.13 16.29
CA ARG A 598 12.17 -14.14 17.34
C ARG A 598 11.33 -13.65 18.54
N TYR A 599 11.56 -12.41 18.96
CA TYR A 599 10.78 -11.79 20.04
C TYR A 599 9.28 -11.78 19.71
N LEU A 600 8.91 -11.32 18.50
CA LEU A 600 7.52 -11.31 18.04
C LEU A 600 6.91 -12.72 18.02
N ALA A 601 7.60 -13.71 17.46
CA ALA A 601 7.08 -15.08 17.43
C ALA A 601 6.78 -15.63 18.83
N ASP A 602 7.70 -15.40 19.80
CA ASP A 602 7.53 -15.84 21.18
C ASP A 602 6.36 -15.11 21.87
N ARG A 603 6.20 -13.80 21.62
CA ARG A 603 5.18 -12.96 22.26
C ARG A 603 3.78 -13.17 21.66
N LEU A 604 3.67 -13.26 20.34
CA LEU A 604 2.40 -13.52 19.67
C LEU A 604 1.83 -14.89 20.07
N ARG A 605 2.69 -15.93 20.16
CA ARG A 605 2.26 -17.24 20.66
C ARG A 605 1.72 -17.15 22.08
N ALA A 606 2.40 -16.43 22.98
CA ALA A 606 1.95 -16.27 24.35
C ALA A 606 0.63 -15.49 24.45
N ALA A 607 0.44 -14.46 23.61
CA ALA A 607 -0.78 -13.64 23.60
C ALA A 607 -2.03 -14.38 23.05
N LEU A 608 -1.82 -15.44 22.27
CA LEU A 608 -2.91 -16.26 21.71
C LEU A 608 -3.24 -17.48 22.60
N ASP A 609 -2.32 -17.88 23.49
CA ASP A 609 -2.55 -18.96 24.45
C ASP A 609 -3.34 -18.51 25.71
N ASP A 610 -3.41 -17.19 26.01
CA ASP A 610 -4.11 -16.58 27.14
C ASP A 610 -5.55 -16.18 26.76
#